data_8f70fe133ac0c27f532f583a8f571091
#
_entry.id   8f70fe133ac0c27f532f583a8f571091
#
_cell.length_a   1.000
_cell.length_b   1.000
_cell.length_c   1.000
_cell.angle_alpha   90.00
_cell.angle_beta   90.00
_cell.angle_gamma   90.00
#
_symmetry.space_group_name_H-M   'P 1'
#
loop_
_entity.id
_entity.type
_entity.pdbx_description
1 polymer ?
#
loop_
_entity_poly.entity_id
_entity_poly.type
_entity_poly.pdbx_seq_one_letter_code
_entity_poly.pdbx_strand_id
1 'polypeptide(L)'
;MKRRNVLKTCAAWSVAGICLPTLAHHGWSSFDQERPIYLEGKVVKSIWQNPHVELLIDLPSALKLPADLAQRTLPAQSAPVDGKALLAKAVVPTRQDKRWEIELAPLSRVQAWNIGEIKPGDSVAVLGFTFTGEKGAAILRAEYLFVAGKIYGLRSSPA
;
A
#
# COMPACT_ATOMS: atom_id res chain seq x y z
N MET A 1 -27.72 -71.38 13.41
CA MET A 1 -27.53 -70.27 12.44
C MET A 1 -27.05 -69.01 13.20
N LYS A 2 -25.78 -68.68 13.09
CA LYS A 2 -25.17 -67.53 13.81
C LYS A 2 -25.07 -66.34 12.86
N ARG A 3 -25.76 -65.22 13.11
CA ARG A 3 -25.64 -63.98 12.36
C ARG A 3 -24.45 -63.18 12.91
N ARG A 4 -23.48 -62.92 12.03
CA ARG A 4 -22.31 -62.05 12.34
C ARG A 4 -22.66 -60.62 12.02
N ASN A 5 -22.70 -59.78 13.05
CA ASN A 5 -22.81 -58.34 12.90
C ASN A 5 -21.44 -57.77 12.54
N VAL A 6 -21.38 -57.14 11.34
CA VAL A 6 -20.21 -56.39 10.90
C VAL A 6 -20.45 -54.91 11.28
N LEU A 7 -19.75 -54.43 12.30
CA LEU A 7 -19.70 -53.01 12.62
C LEU A 7 -18.79 -52.34 11.59
N LYS A 8 -19.38 -51.47 10.77
CA LYS A 8 -18.63 -50.54 9.90
C LYS A 8 -18.28 -49.28 10.70
N THR A 9 -17.03 -49.17 11.09
CA THR A 9 -16.45 -47.96 11.69
C THR A 9 -16.25 -46.93 10.59
N CYS A 10 -17.07 -45.88 10.54
CA CYS A 10 -16.83 -44.69 9.71
C CYS A 10 -15.84 -43.78 10.43
N ALA A 11 -14.59 -43.77 9.97
CA ALA A 11 -13.61 -42.79 10.40
C ALA A 11 -13.96 -41.45 9.73
N ALA A 12 -14.45 -40.50 10.53
CA ALA A 12 -14.66 -39.12 10.10
C ALA A 12 -13.27 -38.41 10.05
N TRP A 13 -12.80 -38.14 8.86
CA TRP A 13 -11.64 -37.27 8.65
C TRP A 13 -12.12 -35.83 8.78
N SER A 14 -11.80 -35.20 9.92
CA SER A 14 -11.92 -33.75 10.10
C SER A 14 -10.85 -33.06 9.28
N VAL A 15 -11.21 -32.55 8.11
CA VAL A 15 -10.36 -31.64 7.37
C VAL A 15 -10.33 -30.31 8.12
N ALA A 16 -9.27 -30.06 8.88
CA ALA A 16 -8.98 -28.77 9.45
C ALA A 16 -8.72 -27.82 8.28
N GLY A 17 -9.72 -27.02 7.93
CA GLY A 17 -9.57 -25.96 6.94
C GLY A 17 -8.54 -24.95 7.46
N ILE A 18 -7.38 -24.91 6.80
CA ILE A 18 -6.39 -23.83 7.00
C ILE A 18 -7.02 -22.59 6.39
N CYS A 19 -7.62 -21.73 7.24
CA CYS A 19 -7.96 -20.37 6.83
C CYS A 19 -6.64 -19.62 6.53
N LEU A 20 -6.26 -19.58 5.25
CA LEU A 20 -5.25 -18.65 4.81
C LEU A 20 -5.82 -17.24 5.03
N PRO A 21 -5.05 -16.30 5.61
CA PRO A 21 -5.48 -14.92 5.68
C PRO A 21 -5.71 -14.43 4.24
N THR A 22 -6.96 -14.19 3.90
CA THR A 22 -7.30 -13.44 2.69
C THR A 22 -6.71 -12.04 2.90
N LEU A 23 -5.74 -11.66 2.09
CA LEU A 23 -5.30 -10.27 1.97
C LEU A 23 -6.54 -9.48 1.52
N ALA A 24 -7.25 -8.90 2.49
CA ALA A 24 -8.39 -8.06 2.22
C ALA A 24 -7.84 -6.78 1.57
N HIS A 25 -8.13 -6.59 0.28
CA HIS A 25 -7.79 -5.34 -0.39
C HIS A 25 -8.55 -4.20 0.27
N HIS A 26 -7.81 -3.31 0.92
CA HIS A 26 -8.37 -2.17 1.61
C HIS A 26 -8.90 -1.15 0.60
N GLY A 27 -10.20 -0.82 0.67
CA GLY A 27 -10.76 0.31 -0.07
C GLY A 27 -10.27 1.65 0.51
N TRP A 28 -10.41 2.74 -0.24
CA TRP A 28 -10.03 4.08 0.23
C TRP A 28 -10.69 4.48 1.56
N SER A 29 -11.89 4.00 1.83
CA SER A 29 -12.63 4.24 3.08
C SER A 29 -11.99 3.63 4.34
N SER A 30 -11.04 2.71 4.17
CA SER A 30 -10.30 2.12 5.29
C SER A 30 -9.19 3.04 5.81
N PHE A 31 -8.81 4.06 5.05
CA PHE A 31 -7.70 4.95 5.35
C PHE A 31 -8.18 6.33 5.81
N ASP A 32 -7.41 6.95 6.71
CA ASP A 32 -7.66 8.31 7.21
C ASP A 32 -7.21 9.35 6.17
N GLN A 33 -8.13 9.75 5.30
CA GLN A 33 -7.85 10.68 4.21
C GLN A 33 -7.70 12.15 4.65
N GLU A 34 -7.98 12.46 5.93
CA GLU A 34 -7.78 13.81 6.47
C GLU A 34 -6.33 14.05 6.94
N ARG A 35 -5.56 12.97 7.09
CA ARG A 35 -4.18 13.04 7.58
C ARG A 35 -3.19 12.42 6.59
N PRO A 36 -2.75 13.19 5.58
CA PRO A 36 -1.76 12.71 4.62
C PRO A 36 -0.40 12.48 5.28
N ILE A 37 0.16 11.29 5.05
CA ILE A 37 1.45 10.84 5.57
C ILE A 37 2.47 10.85 4.45
N TYR A 38 3.63 11.45 4.71
CA TYR A 38 4.80 11.37 3.83
C TYR A 38 5.76 10.30 4.33
N LEU A 39 6.15 9.41 3.42
CA LEU A 39 7.21 8.43 3.65
C LEU A 39 8.26 8.56 2.55
N GLU A 40 9.51 8.32 2.92
CA GLU A 40 10.63 8.22 1.98
C GLU A 40 11.53 7.08 2.44
N GLY A 41 11.99 6.24 1.51
CA GLY A 41 12.83 5.11 1.88
C GLY A 41 13.37 4.33 0.70
N LYS A 42 14.05 3.23 1.02
CA LYS A 42 14.57 2.28 0.05
C LYS A 42 13.63 1.09 -0.11
N VAL A 43 13.35 0.74 -1.34
CA VAL A 43 12.56 -0.45 -1.68
C VAL A 43 13.37 -1.69 -1.33
N VAL A 44 12.79 -2.58 -0.56
CA VAL A 44 13.37 -3.90 -0.22
C VAL A 44 12.63 -5.06 -0.89
N LYS A 45 11.37 -4.83 -1.29
CA LYS A 45 10.57 -5.79 -2.07
C LYS A 45 9.62 -5.03 -2.98
N SER A 46 9.40 -5.57 -4.17
CA SER A 46 8.42 -5.07 -5.13
C SER A 46 7.54 -6.22 -5.60
N ILE A 47 6.23 -6.00 -5.62
CA ILE A 47 5.23 -6.91 -6.18
C ILE A 47 4.55 -6.15 -7.33
N TRP A 48 5.00 -6.39 -8.56
CA TRP A 48 4.59 -5.64 -9.74
C TRP A 48 3.51 -6.38 -10.52
N GLN A 49 2.34 -6.55 -9.90
CA GLN A 49 1.21 -7.32 -10.45
C GLN A 49 -0.14 -6.82 -9.96
N ASN A 50 -1.22 -7.31 -10.59
CA ASN A 50 -2.58 -7.07 -10.10
C ASN A 50 -2.84 -7.88 -8.80
N PRO A 51 -3.78 -7.42 -7.94
CA PRO A 51 -4.70 -6.29 -8.14
C PRO A 51 -4.11 -4.91 -7.87
N HIS A 52 -3.02 -4.80 -7.12
CA HIS A 52 -2.27 -3.57 -6.87
C HIS A 52 -0.77 -3.85 -6.93
N VAL A 53 -0.03 -2.88 -7.43
CA VAL A 53 1.41 -2.84 -7.27
C VAL A 53 1.70 -2.50 -5.81
N GLU A 54 2.58 -3.26 -5.18
CA GLU A 54 2.95 -3.10 -3.77
C GLU A 54 4.46 -3.00 -3.64
N LEU A 55 4.91 -2.09 -2.78
CA LEU A 55 6.31 -1.96 -2.42
C LEU A 55 6.46 -2.16 -0.91
N LEU A 56 7.52 -2.82 -0.51
CA LEU A 56 7.97 -2.83 0.88
C LEU A 56 9.19 -1.92 0.96
N ILE A 57 9.13 -0.87 1.79
CA ILE A 57 10.21 0.11 1.92
C ILE A 57 10.76 0.15 3.33
N ASP A 58 12.06 0.35 3.45
CA ASP A 58 12.73 0.66 4.72
C ASP A 58 12.94 2.17 4.83
N LEU A 59 12.44 2.76 5.91
CA LEU A 59 12.57 4.18 6.21
C LEU A 59 13.94 4.49 6.83
N PRO A 60 14.48 5.70 6.63
CA PRO A 60 15.66 6.15 7.35
C PRO A 60 15.35 6.31 8.84
N SER A 61 16.37 6.26 9.68
CA SER A 61 16.24 6.41 11.14
C SER A 61 15.69 7.77 11.57
N ALA A 62 15.81 8.79 10.74
CA ALA A 62 15.32 10.15 10.99
C ALA A 62 14.59 10.65 9.75
N LEU A 63 13.37 10.17 9.53
CA LEU A 63 12.50 10.66 8.47
C LEU A 63 12.07 12.10 8.76
N LYS A 64 12.15 12.97 7.75
CA LYS A 64 11.72 14.38 7.82
C LYS A 64 10.96 14.75 6.57
N LEU A 65 10.06 15.72 6.69
CA LEU A 65 9.44 16.33 5.52
C LEU A 65 10.51 17.12 4.73
N PRO A 66 10.57 16.99 3.40
CA PRO A 66 11.36 17.88 2.56
C PRO A 66 10.88 19.32 2.72
N ALA A 67 11.79 20.28 2.85
CA ALA A 67 11.46 21.70 3.03
C ALA A 67 10.68 22.28 1.83
N ASP A 68 10.87 21.71 0.65
CA ASP A 68 10.21 22.09 -0.59
C ASP A 68 8.91 21.35 -0.85
N LEU A 69 8.48 20.42 0.02
CA LEU A 69 7.35 19.51 -0.26
C LEU A 69 6.08 20.29 -0.62
N ALA A 70 5.73 21.30 0.16
CA ALA A 70 4.51 22.10 -0.04
C ALA A 70 4.51 22.93 -1.33
N GLN A 71 5.70 23.18 -1.93
CA GLN A 71 5.87 23.96 -3.15
C GLN A 71 5.93 23.08 -4.41
N ARG A 72 5.95 21.76 -4.28
CA ARG A 72 6.05 20.86 -5.43
C ARG A 72 4.83 20.95 -6.32
N THR A 73 5.05 21.04 -7.62
CA THR A 73 3.99 20.98 -8.62
C THR A 73 3.58 19.53 -8.85
N LEU A 74 2.32 19.23 -8.60
CA LEU A 74 1.76 17.90 -8.79
C LEU A 74 1.14 17.77 -10.18
N PRO A 75 1.23 16.60 -10.82
CA PRO A 75 0.59 16.35 -12.09
C PRO A 75 -0.94 16.32 -11.93
N ALA A 76 -1.65 16.77 -12.96
CA ALA A 76 -3.09 16.64 -13.04
C ALA A 76 -3.49 15.17 -13.22
N GLN A 77 -4.56 14.76 -12.54
CA GLN A 77 -5.16 13.45 -12.67
C GLN A 77 -6.67 13.59 -12.87
N SER A 78 -7.32 12.58 -13.46
CA SER A 78 -8.74 12.65 -13.82
C SER A 78 -9.66 12.79 -12.61
N ALA A 79 -9.28 12.25 -11.45
CA ALA A 79 -10.03 12.46 -10.21
C ALA A 79 -9.77 13.86 -9.64
N PRO A 80 -10.80 14.51 -9.08
CA PRO A 80 -10.63 15.79 -8.40
C PRO A 80 -9.91 15.59 -7.05
N VAL A 81 -8.61 15.83 -7.04
CA VAL A 81 -7.78 15.76 -5.82
C VAL A 81 -7.14 17.12 -5.59
N ASP A 82 -7.38 17.71 -4.42
CA ASP A 82 -6.65 18.91 -4.00
C ASP A 82 -5.25 18.52 -3.49
N GLY A 83 -4.37 18.23 -4.43
CA GLY A 83 -3.01 17.83 -4.12
C GLY A 83 -2.22 18.89 -3.36
N LYS A 84 -2.50 20.19 -3.61
CA LYS A 84 -1.84 21.29 -2.91
C LYS A 84 -2.20 21.29 -1.42
N ALA A 85 -3.48 21.09 -1.10
CA ALA A 85 -3.91 20.96 0.29
C ALA A 85 -3.30 19.72 0.96
N LEU A 86 -3.17 18.60 0.24
CA LEU A 86 -2.52 17.39 0.76
C LEU A 86 -1.04 17.63 1.07
N LEU A 87 -0.30 18.28 0.18
CA LEU A 87 1.11 18.62 0.41
C LEU A 87 1.27 19.55 1.63
N ALA A 88 0.38 20.54 1.78
CA ALA A 88 0.45 21.52 2.88
C ALA A 88 0.13 20.87 4.25
N LYS A 89 -0.72 19.83 4.27
CA LYS A 89 -1.10 19.10 5.49
C LYS A 89 -0.20 17.89 5.79
N ALA A 90 0.74 17.56 4.91
CA ALA A 90 1.56 16.37 5.02
C ALA A 90 2.35 16.33 6.34
N VAL A 91 2.36 15.16 6.97
CA VAL A 91 3.14 14.91 8.18
C VAL A 91 3.95 13.62 8.03
N VAL A 92 4.98 13.44 8.83
CA VAL A 92 5.62 12.14 9.00
C VAL A 92 4.82 11.28 9.98
N PRO A 93 4.91 9.93 9.90
CA PRO A 93 4.20 9.07 10.85
C PRO A 93 4.71 9.28 12.29
N THR A 94 3.82 9.07 13.25
CA THR A 94 4.16 9.09 14.69
C THR A 94 4.63 7.73 15.19
N ARG A 95 4.23 6.65 14.51
CA ARG A 95 4.64 5.29 14.81
C ARG A 95 6.09 5.03 14.42
N GLN A 96 6.73 4.09 15.11
CA GLN A 96 8.19 3.85 15.00
C GLN A 96 8.55 2.69 14.05
N ASP A 97 7.62 2.25 13.22
CA ASP A 97 7.88 1.18 12.26
C ASP A 97 8.91 1.64 11.23
N LYS A 98 9.99 0.89 11.12
CA LYS A 98 11.05 1.15 10.13
C LYS A 98 10.69 0.64 8.74
N ARG A 99 9.76 -0.30 8.65
CA ARG A 99 9.35 -0.94 7.40
C ARG A 99 7.87 -0.73 7.16
N TRP A 100 7.53 -0.27 5.94
CA TRP A 100 6.17 0.02 5.53
C TRP A 100 5.83 -0.68 4.22
N GLU A 101 4.62 -1.17 4.14
CA GLU A 101 3.99 -1.60 2.90
C GLU A 101 3.33 -0.40 2.23
N ILE A 102 3.61 -0.23 0.94
CA ILE A 102 3.05 0.85 0.14
C ILE A 102 2.17 0.21 -0.93
N GLU A 103 0.86 0.37 -0.78
CA GLU A 103 -0.09 0.05 -1.84
C GLU A 103 -0.11 1.18 -2.86
N LEU A 104 0.36 0.96 -4.08
CA LEU A 104 0.35 1.97 -5.13
C LEU A 104 -1.02 2.03 -5.82
N ALA A 105 -1.18 1.34 -6.92
CA ALA A 105 -2.39 1.34 -7.73
C ALA A 105 -2.49 0.04 -8.52
N PRO A 106 -3.64 -0.27 -9.13
CA PRO A 106 -3.73 -1.35 -10.10
C PRO A 106 -2.70 -1.18 -11.22
N LEU A 107 -2.16 -2.30 -11.71
CA LEU A 107 -1.10 -2.30 -12.72
C LEU A 107 -1.49 -1.49 -13.97
N SER A 108 -2.75 -1.53 -14.38
CA SER A 108 -3.26 -0.73 -15.51
C SER A 108 -3.10 0.78 -15.30
N ARG A 109 -3.29 1.25 -14.06
CA ARG A 109 -3.11 2.69 -13.74
C ARG A 109 -1.64 3.05 -13.70
N VAL A 110 -0.80 2.20 -13.11
CA VAL A 110 0.67 2.38 -13.11
C VAL A 110 1.19 2.48 -14.53
N GLN A 111 0.68 1.64 -15.45
CA GLN A 111 1.00 1.68 -16.87
C GLN A 111 0.48 2.95 -17.56
N ALA A 112 -0.74 3.42 -17.25
CA ALA A 112 -1.27 4.66 -17.80
C ALA A 112 -0.41 5.89 -17.45
N TRP A 113 0.23 5.88 -16.29
CA TRP A 113 1.20 6.89 -15.87
C TRP A 113 2.61 6.67 -16.44
N ASN A 114 2.84 5.62 -17.23
CA ASN A 114 4.17 5.21 -17.72
C ASN A 114 5.21 5.06 -16.60
N ILE A 115 4.79 4.55 -15.45
CA ILE A 115 5.70 4.26 -14.35
C ILE A 115 6.45 2.97 -14.68
N GLY A 116 7.76 3.04 -14.77
CA GLY A 116 8.61 1.85 -14.92
C GLY A 116 8.60 1.00 -13.65
N GLU A 117 8.92 -0.29 -13.80
CA GLU A 117 9.01 -1.20 -12.66
C GLU A 117 10.05 -0.69 -11.64
N ILE A 118 9.58 -0.49 -10.41
CA ILE A 118 10.42 -0.10 -9.28
C ILE A 118 11.00 -1.38 -8.66
N LYS A 119 12.30 -1.39 -8.43
CA LYS A 119 13.04 -2.58 -8.00
C LYS A 119 13.61 -2.43 -6.59
N PRO A 120 13.91 -3.54 -5.91
CA PRO A 120 14.68 -3.49 -4.67
C PRO A 120 15.98 -2.71 -4.87
N GLY A 121 16.27 -1.80 -3.91
CA GLY A 121 17.40 -0.87 -3.98
C GLY A 121 17.03 0.52 -4.48
N ASP A 122 15.92 0.71 -5.20
CA ASP A 122 15.46 2.02 -5.62
C ASP A 122 15.05 2.87 -4.41
N SER A 123 15.21 4.18 -4.56
CA SER A 123 14.70 5.15 -3.57
C SER A 123 13.38 5.71 -4.07
N VAL A 124 12.39 5.71 -3.19
CA VAL A 124 11.06 6.26 -3.47
C VAL A 124 10.61 7.15 -2.33
N ALA A 125 9.77 8.12 -2.64
CA ALA A 125 8.96 8.80 -1.65
C ALA A 125 7.48 8.70 -2.03
N VAL A 126 6.61 8.73 -1.05
CA VAL A 126 5.17 8.65 -1.23
C VAL A 126 4.45 9.61 -0.31
N LEU A 127 3.36 10.18 -0.79
CA LEU A 127 2.36 10.87 0.00
C LEU A 127 1.07 10.05 -0.10
N GLY A 128 0.47 9.72 1.03
CA GLY A 128 -0.72 8.89 1.04
C GLY A 128 -1.36 8.81 2.41
N PHE A 129 -2.12 7.77 2.64
CA PHE A 129 -2.93 7.64 3.84
C PHE A 129 -2.72 6.28 4.49
N THR A 130 -2.70 6.25 5.80
CA THR A 130 -2.71 5.03 6.61
C THR A 130 -3.99 4.92 7.40
N PHE A 131 -4.15 3.87 8.18
CA PHE A 131 -5.35 3.67 8.99
C PHE A 131 -5.51 4.74 10.07
N THR A 132 -6.75 4.99 10.49
CA THR A 132 -7.08 5.99 11.51
C THR A 132 -6.25 5.80 12.78
N GLY A 133 -5.61 6.87 13.21
CA GLY A 133 -4.73 6.89 14.37
C GLY A 133 -3.46 6.06 14.20
N GLU A 134 -3.07 5.75 12.95
CA GLU A 134 -1.91 4.91 12.60
C GLU A 134 -1.96 3.51 13.23
N LYS A 135 -3.15 2.96 13.49
CA LYS A 135 -3.36 1.66 14.12
C LYS A 135 -3.26 0.53 13.10
N GLY A 136 -3.01 -0.71 13.60
CA GLY A 136 -2.92 -1.90 12.75
C GLY A 136 -1.58 -2.04 12.03
N ALA A 137 -1.59 -2.60 10.81
CA ALA A 137 -0.40 -2.81 10.01
C ALA A 137 0.21 -1.49 9.51
N ALA A 138 1.53 -1.47 9.29
CA ALA A 138 2.24 -0.32 8.72
C ALA A 138 2.04 -0.30 7.20
N ILE A 139 0.82 0.04 6.76
CA ILE A 139 0.41 0.12 5.36
C ILE A 139 0.08 1.57 5.02
N LEU A 140 0.55 2.03 3.87
CA LEU A 140 0.20 3.33 3.31
C LEU A 140 -0.38 3.14 1.91
N ARG A 141 -1.60 3.63 1.69
CA ARG A 141 -2.21 3.75 0.37
C ARG A 141 -1.71 5.04 -0.29
N ALA A 142 -0.92 4.90 -1.36
CA ALA A 142 -0.30 6.04 -2.01
C ALA A 142 -1.31 6.87 -2.82
N GLU A 143 -1.29 8.18 -2.59
CA GLU A 143 -1.97 9.20 -3.41
C GLU A 143 -1.02 9.74 -4.47
N TYR A 144 0.22 10.04 -4.07
CA TYR A 144 1.29 10.48 -4.96
C TYR A 144 2.56 9.67 -4.73
N LEU A 145 3.21 9.34 -5.83
CA LEU A 145 4.51 8.66 -5.86
C LEU A 145 5.56 9.60 -6.43
N PHE A 146 6.69 9.69 -5.76
CA PHE A 146 7.88 10.44 -6.17
C PHE A 146 9.01 9.45 -6.41
N VAL A 147 9.45 9.30 -7.65
CA VAL A 147 10.53 8.37 -8.02
C VAL A 147 11.28 8.87 -9.23
N ALA A 148 12.61 8.72 -9.24
CA ALA A 148 13.48 9.12 -10.33
C ALA A 148 13.25 10.58 -10.82
N GLY A 149 13.01 11.50 -9.88
CA GLY A 149 12.76 12.92 -10.17
C GLY A 149 11.39 13.24 -10.78
N LYS A 150 10.50 12.27 -10.87
CA LYS A 150 9.12 12.43 -11.37
C LYS A 150 8.09 12.25 -10.28
N ILE A 151 6.91 12.83 -10.50
CA ILE A 151 5.76 12.71 -9.60
C ILE A 151 4.59 12.12 -10.37
N TYR A 152 3.87 11.19 -9.74
CA TYR A 152 2.73 10.50 -10.34
C TYR A 152 1.54 10.54 -9.39
N GLY A 153 0.33 10.81 -9.92
CA GLY A 153 -0.92 10.75 -9.16
C GLY A 153 -1.54 9.36 -9.27
N LEU A 154 -1.85 8.72 -8.15
CA LEU A 154 -2.28 7.33 -8.14
C LEU A 154 -3.77 7.14 -7.82
N ARG A 155 -4.51 8.23 -7.54
CA ARG A 155 -5.96 8.17 -7.36
C ARG A 155 -6.67 7.74 -8.64
N SER A 156 -6.21 8.25 -9.78
CA SER A 156 -6.78 7.98 -11.10
C SER A 156 -5.71 7.98 -12.19
N SER A 157 -6.10 7.82 -13.43
CA SER A 157 -5.23 8.01 -14.59
C SER A 157 -4.84 9.48 -14.77
N PRO A 158 -3.79 9.78 -15.54
CA PRO A 158 -3.49 11.16 -15.96
C PRO A 158 -4.71 11.85 -16.56
N ALA A 159 -4.82 13.17 -16.38
CA ALA A 159 -5.87 13.98 -16.97
C ALA A 159 -5.64 14.19 -18.48
#